data_be5d34a9db91d3674b47d4fe329be1bb
#
_entry.id   be5d34a9db91d3674b47d4fe329be1bb
#
_cell.length_a   1.000
_cell.length_b   1.000
_cell.length_c   1.000
_cell.angle_alpha   90.00
_cell.angle_beta   90.00
_cell.angle_gamma   90.00
#
_symmetry.space_group_name_H-M   'P 1'
#
loop_
_entity.id
_entity.type
_entity.pdbx_description
1 polymer ?
#
loop_
_entity_poly.entity_id
_entity_poly.type
_entity_poly.pdbx_seq_one_letter_code
_entity_poly.pdbx_strand_id
1 'polypeptide(L)'
;MQNDIKHTWHFNHPPQLVWDYLTKPELLSQWLMESDFQPVLGHIFTFNTKPKVKVGFDGMVYCQVLKVQPITLLSYSWKGGPGKGKITLDSVVTWTLTAKGEGTELVLEHTGFVGFKNLLSYLIMNKGWEKIKSRLEKLLDSTKK
;
A
#
# COMPACT_ATOMS: atom_id res chain seq x y z
N MET A 1 -19.91 8.99 -8.24
CA MET A 1 -18.58 9.50 -8.55
C MET A 1 -17.52 8.57 -7.99
N GLN A 2 -16.55 8.19 -8.79
CA GLN A 2 -15.45 7.34 -8.37
C GLN A 2 -14.13 8.10 -8.52
N ASN A 3 -13.32 8.08 -7.48
CA ASN A 3 -11.99 8.67 -7.52
C ASN A 3 -10.95 7.57 -7.35
N ASP A 4 -9.92 7.61 -8.16
CA ASP A 4 -8.82 6.64 -8.09
C ASP A 4 -7.52 7.39 -7.80
N ILE A 5 -6.66 6.75 -7.03
CA ILE A 5 -5.32 7.25 -6.74
C ILE A 5 -4.36 6.52 -7.66
N LYS A 6 -3.48 7.27 -8.32
CA LYS A 6 -2.42 6.67 -9.12
C LYS A 6 -1.16 7.49 -8.96
N HIS A 7 -0.10 6.84 -8.52
CA HIS A 7 1.22 7.44 -8.40
C HIS A 7 2.23 6.59 -9.14
N THR A 8 3.18 7.25 -9.80
CA THR A 8 4.30 6.58 -10.45
C THR A 8 5.57 7.07 -9.77
N TRP A 9 6.32 6.14 -9.19
CA TRP A 9 7.53 6.44 -8.45
C TRP A 9 8.73 5.78 -9.13
N HIS A 10 9.87 6.45 -9.09
CA HIS A 10 11.11 5.92 -9.64
C HIS A 10 12.15 5.79 -8.54
N PHE A 11 12.74 4.61 -8.43
CA PHE A 11 13.78 4.34 -7.46
C PHE A 11 15.03 3.82 -8.16
N ASN A 12 16.20 4.26 -7.71
CA ASN A 12 17.49 3.83 -8.26
C ASN A 12 17.94 2.53 -7.61
N HIS A 13 17.05 1.55 -7.57
CA HIS A 13 17.27 0.24 -6.95
C HIS A 13 16.59 -0.83 -7.78
N PRO A 14 17.14 -2.07 -7.81
CA PRO A 14 16.56 -3.12 -8.66
C PRO A 14 15.19 -3.56 -8.17
N PRO A 15 14.35 -4.09 -9.08
CA PRO A 15 13.00 -4.53 -8.73
C PRO A 15 12.96 -5.54 -7.57
N GLN A 16 13.95 -6.42 -7.46
CA GLN A 16 13.98 -7.39 -6.37
C GLN A 16 14.00 -6.70 -5.00
N LEU A 17 14.79 -5.65 -4.85
CA LEU A 17 14.86 -4.93 -3.58
C LEU A 17 13.53 -4.23 -3.28
N VAL A 18 12.94 -3.58 -4.29
CA VAL A 18 11.64 -2.93 -4.13
C VAL A 18 10.57 -3.96 -3.78
N TRP A 19 10.58 -5.11 -4.45
CA TRP A 19 9.67 -6.22 -4.16
C TRP A 19 9.80 -6.71 -2.72
N ASP A 20 11.04 -6.83 -2.22
CA ASP A 20 11.27 -7.25 -0.84
C ASP A 20 10.58 -6.29 0.15
N TYR A 21 10.67 -4.99 -0.09
CA TYR A 21 10.03 -3.99 0.77
C TYR A 21 8.51 -4.03 0.68
N LEU A 22 7.95 -4.54 -0.41
CA LEU A 22 6.50 -4.68 -0.58
C LEU A 22 5.96 -5.98 0.03
N THR A 23 6.81 -6.99 0.24
CA THR A 23 6.32 -8.33 0.55
C THR A 23 6.83 -8.92 1.86
N LYS A 24 7.87 -8.37 2.46
CA LYS A 24 8.40 -8.88 3.73
C LYS A 24 7.83 -8.08 4.89
N PRO A 25 7.15 -8.73 5.86
CA PRO A 25 6.53 -8.01 6.98
C PRO A 25 7.50 -7.13 7.76
N GLU A 26 8.71 -7.62 8.00
CA GLU A 26 9.72 -6.87 8.74
C GLU A 26 10.15 -5.59 8.00
N LEU A 27 10.05 -5.57 6.66
CA LEU A 27 10.34 -4.38 5.88
C LEU A 27 9.11 -3.49 5.73
N LEU A 28 7.93 -4.08 5.55
CA LEU A 28 6.67 -3.33 5.48
C LEU A 28 6.45 -2.49 6.72
N SER A 29 6.80 -3.01 7.89
CA SER A 29 6.62 -2.26 9.15
C SER A 29 7.47 -1.01 9.24
N GLN A 30 8.52 -0.91 8.44
CA GLN A 30 9.43 0.23 8.48
C GLN A 30 8.94 1.44 7.69
N TRP A 31 8.10 1.23 6.68
CA TRP A 31 7.66 2.33 5.84
C TRP A 31 6.15 2.43 5.66
N LEU A 32 5.42 1.35 5.87
CA LEU A 32 3.98 1.35 5.70
C LEU A 32 3.27 1.12 7.03
N MET A 33 3.16 -0.12 7.47
CA MET A 33 2.49 -0.49 8.72
C MET A 33 2.92 -1.89 9.12
N GLU A 34 2.72 -2.23 10.39
CA GLU A 34 2.90 -3.61 10.84
C GLU A 34 1.88 -4.51 10.13
N SER A 35 2.30 -5.71 9.77
CA SER A 35 1.47 -6.62 9.01
C SER A 35 1.92 -8.06 9.16
N ASP A 36 0.96 -8.97 8.97
CA ASP A 36 1.22 -10.41 8.85
C ASP A 36 1.16 -10.86 7.40
N PHE A 37 1.57 -10.01 6.48
CA PHE A 37 1.53 -10.24 5.04
C PHE A 37 2.33 -11.45 4.60
N GLN A 38 1.81 -12.21 3.64
CA GLN A 38 2.53 -13.25 2.91
C GLN A 38 2.15 -13.14 1.43
N PRO A 39 3.11 -13.25 0.51
CA PRO A 39 2.83 -13.11 -0.93
C PRO A 39 2.22 -14.39 -1.50
N VAL A 40 1.10 -14.79 -0.97
CA VAL A 40 0.38 -16.01 -1.36
C VAL A 40 -1.03 -15.62 -1.79
N LEU A 41 -1.43 -16.06 -2.98
CA LEU A 41 -2.75 -15.78 -3.51
C LEU A 41 -3.84 -16.22 -2.53
N GLY A 42 -4.76 -15.31 -2.22
CA GLY A 42 -5.86 -15.59 -1.31
C GLY A 42 -5.54 -15.40 0.17
N HIS A 43 -4.28 -15.17 0.53
CA HIS A 43 -3.89 -14.94 1.92
C HIS A 43 -4.63 -13.73 2.50
N ILE A 44 -5.25 -13.93 3.66
CA ILE A 44 -5.94 -12.87 4.39
C ILE A 44 -4.98 -12.30 5.43
N PHE A 45 -4.84 -10.98 5.44
CA PHE A 45 -3.91 -10.33 6.34
C PHE A 45 -4.42 -8.95 6.74
N THR A 46 -3.71 -8.30 7.67
CA THR A 46 -4.07 -6.95 8.11
C THR A 46 -2.84 -6.06 8.13
N PHE A 47 -3.08 -4.77 7.98
CA PHE A 47 -2.13 -3.73 8.37
C PHE A 47 -2.63 -3.09 9.65
N ASN A 48 -1.72 -2.80 10.58
CA ASN A 48 -2.05 -2.24 11.88
C ASN A 48 -1.26 -0.97 12.15
N THR A 49 -1.95 0.08 12.54
CA THR A 49 -1.31 1.32 12.95
C THR A 49 -2.11 1.98 14.06
N LYS A 50 -1.50 2.99 14.71
CA LYS A 50 -2.21 3.81 15.68
C LYS A 50 -2.55 5.13 15.01
N PRO A 51 -3.82 5.38 14.66
CA PRO A 51 -4.19 6.63 14.00
C PRO A 51 -4.07 7.80 14.98
N LYS A 52 -3.57 8.92 14.49
CA LYS A 52 -3.49 10.15 15.30
C LYS A 52 -4.86 10.77 15.50
N VAL A 53 -5.75 10.58 14.53
CA VAL A 53 -7.12 11.05 14.58
C VAL A 53 -8.02 9.87 14.34
N LYS A 54 -8.91 9.57 15.30
CA LYS A 54 -9.76 8.37 15.24
C LYS A 54 -11.13 8.68 14.64
N VAL A 55 -11.16 9.38 13.54
CA VAL A 55 -12.40 9.68 12.83
C VAL A 55 -12.52 8.78 11.62
N GLY A 56 -13.41 7.80 11.69
CA GLY A 56 -13.70 6.89 10.59
C GLY A 56 -12.67 5.81 10.32
N PHE A 57 -11.64 5.67 11.18
CA PHE A 57 -10.59 4.68 10.99
C PHE A 57 -10.08 4.20 12.34
N ASP A 58 -10.16 2.90 12.58
CA ASP A 58 -9.76 2.27 13.84
C ASP A 58 -8.29 1.82 13.90
N GLY A 59 -7.52 2.09 12.86
CA GLY A 59 -6.11 1.69 12.80
C GLY A 59 -5.88 0.33 12.16
N MET A 60 -6.94 -0.33 11.71
CA MET A 60 -6.86 -1.65 11.07
C MET A 60 -7.26 -1.58 9.62
N VAL A 61 -6.44 -2.16 8.75
CA VAL A 61 -6.79 -2.34 7.34
C VAL A 61 -6.88 -3.84 7.08
N TYR A 62 -8.03 -4.27 6.58
CA TYR A 62 -8.31 -5.69 6.32
C TYR A 62 -8.08 -5.99 4.85
N CYS A 63 -7.25 -6.99 4.56
CA CYS A 63 -6.76 -7.23 3.22
C CYS A 63 -6.84 -8.71 2.83
N GLN A 64 -6.89 -8.94 1.53
CA GLN A 64 -6.72 -10.27 0.95
C GLN A 64 -5.91 -10.13 -0.34
N VAL A 65 -4.94 -11.02 -0.52
CA VAL A 65 -4.13 -11.01 -1.74
C VAL A 65 -4.99 -11.47 -2.92
N LEU A 66 -5.14 -10.59 -3.91
CA LEU A 66 -5.96 -10.83 -5.10
C LEU A 66 -5.14 -11.28 -6.30
N LYS A 67 -3.93 -10.76 -6.44
CA LYS A 67 -3.00 -11.12 -7.52
C LYS A 67 -1.59 -11.05 -6.99
N VAL A 68 -0.77 -12.02 -7.37
CA VAL A 68 0.65 -11.99 -7.06
C VAL A 68 1.43 -12.64 -8.20
N GLN A 69 2.30 -11.84 -8.82
CA GLN A 69 3.27 -12.29 -9.81
C GLN A 69 4.62 -11.77 -9.33
N PRO A 70 5.46 -12.65 -8.80
CA PRO A 70 6.69 -12.21 -8.13
C PRO A 70 7.49 -11.23 -8.96
N ILE A 71 7.90 -10.15 -8.26
CA ILE A 71 8.73 -9.06 -8.74
C ILE A 71 8.01 -8.09 -9.70
N THR A 72 6.83 -8.42 -10.23
CA THR A 72 6.17 -7.56 -11.22
C THR A 72 4.81 -7.03 -10.82
N LEU A 73 4.02 -7.79 -10.05
CA LEU A 73 2.64 -7.39 -9.76
C LEU A 73 2.18 -7.92 -8.41
N LEU A 74 1.57 -7.04 -7.63
CA LEU A 74 0.95 -7.40 -6.36
C LEU A 74 -0.32 -6.59 -6.19
N SER A 75 -1.44 -7.28 -5.94
CA SER A 75 -2.72 -6.61 -5.71
C SER A 75 -3.40 -7.23 -4.50
N TYR A 76 -3.99 -6.39 -3.66
CA TYR A 76 -4.77 -6.85 -2.51
C TYR A 76 -5.90 -5.88 -2.20
N SER A 77 -6.94 -6.42 -1.56
CA SER A 77 -8.03 -5.58 -1.09
C SER A 77 -7.55 -4.72 0.09
N TRP A 78 -8.19 -3.57 0.26
CA TRP A 78 -7.84 -2.61 1.30
C TRP A 78 -9.14 -2.08 1.87
N LYS A 79 -9.55 -2.64 3.02
CA LYS A 79 -10.82 -2.32 3.65
C LYS A 79 -10.60 -1.73 5.03
N GLY A 80 -11.30 -0.65 5.34
CA GLY A 80 -11.18 0.00 6.63
C GLY A 80 -12.46 0.65 7.06
N GLY A 81 -12.49 1.07 8.33
CA GLY A 81 -13.64 1.72 8.90
C GLY A 81 -13.43 2.14 10.35
N PRO A 82 -14.51 2.60 11.02
CA PRO A 82 -14.41 3.13 12.38
C PRO A 82 -14.24 2.08 13.47
N GLY A 83 -14.29 0.80 13.12
CA GLY A 83 -14.17 -0.30 14.06
C GLY A 83 -15.47 -1.05 14.23
N LYS A 84 -15.47 -2.06 15.12
CA LYS A 84 -16.62 -2.89 15.43
C LYS A 84 -17.17 -3.64 14.20
N GLY A 85 -16.29 -4.01 13.29
CA GLY A 85 -16.67 -4.75 12.09
C GLY A 85 -17.31 -3.91 10.99
N LYS A 86 -17.37 -2.59 11.16
CA LYS A 86 -17.93 -1.71 10.16
C LYS A 86 -16.91 -1.38 9.08
N ILE A 87 -17.24 -1.66 7.83
CA ILE A 87 -16.38 -1.33 6.68
C ILE A 87 -17.02 -0.17 5.93
N THR A 88 -16.34 0.98 5.90
CA THR A 88 -16.79 2.16 5.17
C THR A 88 -15.97 2.42 3.93
N LEU A 89 -14.76 1.88 3.87
CA LEU A 89 -13.93 1.93 2.67
C LEU A 89 -13.65 0.50 2.21
N ASP A 90 -14.01 0.21 0.97
CA ASP A 90 -13.76 -1.09 0.33
C ASP A 90 -13.04 -0.81 -0.98
N SER A 91 -11.73 -0.97 -0.96
CA SER A 91 -10.88 -0.56 -2.06
C SER A 91 -9.86 -1.64 -2.42
N VAL A 92 -9.08 -1.38 -3.46
CA VAL A 92 -8.03 -2.29 -3.94
C VAL A 92 -6.76 -1.49 -4.17
N VAL A 93 -5.65 -2.04 -3.69
CA VAL A 93 -4.30 -1.51 -3.94
C VAL A 93 -3.59 -2.43 -4.90
N THR A 94 -3.00 -1.86 -5.94
CA THR A 94 -2.22 -2.62 -6.93
C THR A 94 -0.86 -1.97 -7.12
N TRP A 95 0.17 -2.78 -6.99
CA TRP A 95 1.56 -2.39 -7.20
C TRP A 95 2.08 -3.05 -8.47
N THR A 96 2.63 -2.27 -9.39
CA THR A 96 3.25 -2.78 -10.61
C THR A 96 4.69 -2.31 -10.66
N LEU A 97 5.63 -3.26 -10.84
CA LEU A 97 7.05 -2.98 -10.89
C LEU A 97 7.58 -3.23 -12.29
N THR A 98 8.27 -2.24 -12.84
CA THR A 98 8.90 -2.37 -14.16
C THR A 98 10.36 -1.97 -14.04
N ALA A 99 11.25 -2.82 -14.53
CA ALA A 99 12.68 -2.50 -14.56
C ALA A 99 12.93 -1.35 -15.53
N LYS A 100 13.70 -0.36 -15.08
CA LYS A 100 14.09 0.79 -15.90
C LYS A 100 15.58 1.02 -15.72
N GLY A 101 16.39 0.53 -16.68
CA GLY A 101 17.83 0.55 -16.51
C GLY A 101 18.21 -0.27 -15.29
N GLU A 102 18.95 0.34 -14.37
CA GLU A 102 19.32 -0.31 -13.11
C GLU A 102 18.32 -0.04 -11.99
N GLY A 103 17.27 0.71 -12.29
CA GLY A 103 16.27 1.08 -11.31
C GLY A 103 14.92 0.43 -11.54
N THR A 104 13.94 0.94 -10.83
CA THR A 104 12.56 0.43 -10.86
C THR A 104 11.57 1.56 -10.99
N GLU A 105 10.61 1.40 -11.89
CA GLU A 105 9.40 2.20 -11.90
C GLU A 105 8.35 1.44 -11.10
N LEU A 106 7.84 2.05 -10.03
CA LEU A 106 6.80 1.48 -9.18
C LEU A 106 5.53 2.27 -9.38
N VAL A 107 4.49 1.62 -9.86
CA VAL A 107 3.18 2.25 -10.04
C VAL A 107 2.24 1.76 -8.94
N LEU A 108 1.67 2.70 -8.22
CA LEU A 108 0.63 2.46 -7.22
C LEU A 108 -0.71 2.86 -7.81
N GLU A 109 -1.67 1.94 -7.76
CA GLU A 109 -3.06 2.26 -8.06
C GLU A 109 -3.91 1.86 -6.87
N HIS A 110 -4.66 2.81 -6.33
CA HIS A 110 -5.55 2.59 -5.19
C HIS A 110 -6.93 3.03 -5.63
N THR A 111 -7.80 2.06 -5.89
CA THR A 111 -9.09 2.26 -6.53
C THR A 111 -10.24 1.85 -5.62
N GLY A 112 -11.44 2.39 -5.88
CA GLY A 112 -12.63 2.02 -5.13
C GLY A 112 -13.14 3.10 -4.19
N PHE A 113 -12.62 4.32 -4.29
CA PHE A 113 -13.15 5.45 -3.52
C PHE A 113 -14.42 5.96 -4.21
N VAL A 114 -15.55 5.37 -3.85
CA VAL A 114 -16.83 5.62 -4.51
C VAL A 114 -17.74 6.43 -3.61
N GLY A 115 -18.36 7.47 -4.20
CA GLY A 115 -19.35 8.28 -3.52
C GLY A 115 -18.79 9.34 -2.60
N PHE A 116 -19.69 10.15 -2.08
CA PHE A 116 -19.34 11.28 -1.25
C PHE A 116 -18.66 10.87 0.07
N LYS A 117 -19.09 9.75 0.63
CA LYS A 117 -18.55 9.27 1.91
C LYS A 117 -17.06 8.95 1.83
N ASN A 118 -16.57 8.57 0.65
CA ASN A 118 -15.17 8.21 0.46
C ASN A 118 -14.31 9.32 -0.12
N LEU A 119 -14.88 10.50 -0.35
CA LEU A 119 -14.10 11.62 -0.87
C LEU A 119 -13.01 12.05 0.11
N LEU A 120 -13.36 12.15 1.41
CA LEU A 120 -12.39 12.53 2.43
C LEU A 120 -11.30 11.45 2.57
N SER A 121 -11.69 10.18 2.56
CA SER A 121 -10.73 9.07 2.59
C SER A 121 -9.78 9.13 1.40
N TYR A 122 -10.31 9.42 0.21
CA TYR A 122 -9.51 9.59 -0.99
C TYR A 122 -8.45 10.69 -0.82
N LEU A 123 -8.87 11.85 -0.31
CA LEU A 123 -7.96 13.00 -0.14
C LEU A 123 -6.87 12.69 0.88
N ILE A 124 -7.22 12.06 2.00
CA ILE A 124 -6.28 11.70 3.06
C ILE A 124 -5.29 10.66 2.56
N MET A 125 -5.78 9.62 1.88
CA MET A 125 -4.91 8.55 1.37
C MET A 125 -3.99 9.05 0.27
N ASN A 126 -4.50 9.92 -0.61
CA ASN A 126 -3.69 10.46 -1.69
C ASN A 126 -2.46 11.20 -1.14
N LYS A 127 -2.66 12.01 -0.11
CA LYS A 127 -1.55 12.70 0.58
C LYS A 127 -0.68 11.74 1.38
N GLY A 128 -1.31 10.77 2.02
CA GLY A 128 -0.61 9.77 2.82
C GLY A 128 0.41 8.98 2.00
N TRP A 129 0.03 8.58 0.79
CA TRP A 129 0.93 7.84 -0.09
C TRP A 129 2.20 8.62 -0.44
N GLU A 130 2.12 9.94 -0.56
CA GLU A 130 3.30 10.77 -0.82
C GLU A 130 4.29 10.74 0.34
N LYS A 131 3.79 10.78 1.57
CA LYS A 131 4.63 10.64 2.77
C LYS A 131 5.25 9.25 2.87
N ILE A 132 4.47 8.25 2.54
CA ILE A 132 4.90 6.85 2.56
C ILE A 132 6.01 6.64 1.52
N LYS A 133 5.86 7.22 0.34
CA LYS A 133 6.89 7.18 -0.70
C LYS A 133 8.23 7.69 -0.18
N SER A 134 8.21 8.81 0.53
CA SER A 134 9.45 9.40 1.07
C SER A 134 10.13 8.47 2.07
N ARG A 135 9.36 7.78 2.90
CA ARG A 135 9.91 6.80 3.85
C ARG A 135 10.55 5.63 3.12
N LEU A 136 9.85 5.11 2.11
CA LEU A 136 10.34 3.98 1.32
C LEU A 136 11.64 4.36 0.62
N GLU A 137 11.70 5.53 0.02
CA GLU A 137 12.88 6.00 -0.69
C GLU A 137 14.09 6.09 0.23
N LYS A 138 13.90 6.64 1.43
CA LYS A 138 14.99 6.75 2.42
C LYS A 138 15.52 5.38 2.83
N LEU A 139 14.62 4.43 3.03
CA LEU A 139 15.00 3.07 3.42
C LEU A 139 15.76 2.36 2.30
N LEU A 140 15.26 2.47 1.08
CA LEU A 140 15.95 1.89 -0.08
C LEU A 140 17.35 2.47 -0.22
N ASP A 141 17.48 3.78 -0.10
CA ASP A 141 18.79 4.46 -0.23
C ASP A 141 19.73 4.05 0.90
N SER A 142 19.21 3.73 2.08
CA SER A 142 20.06 3.30 3.20
C SER A 142 20.63 1.90 3.03
N THR A 143 20.05 1.06 2.14
CA THR A 143 20.57 -0.28 1.86
C THR A 143 21.68 -0.26 0.80
N LYS A 144 21.88 0.87 0.16
CA LYS A 144 22.88 1.03 -0.89
C LYS A 144 24.26 1.06 -0.29
N LYS A 145 25.17 0.31 -0.85
CA LYS A 145 26.57 0.26 -0.41
C LYS A 145 27.49 0.86 -1.43
#